data_9095d6da0398e74e54f03aa6947993d6
#
_entry.id   9095d6da0398e74e54f03aa6947993d6
#
_cell.length_a   1.000
_cell.length_b   1.000
_cell.length_c   1.000
_cell.angle_alpha   90.00
_cell.angle_beta   90.00
_cell.angle_gamma   90.00
#
_symmetry.space_group_name_H-M   'P 1'
#
loop_
_entity.id
_entity.type
_entity.pdbx_description
1 polymer ?
#
loop_
_entity_poly.entity_id
_entity_poly.type
_entity_poly.pdbx_seq_one_letter_code
_entity_poly.pdbx_strand_id
1 'polypeptide(L)'
;MGREDMPDLFGINGTALQLRSQRMGVLASNIANAGTPGYKAKDIDFTAALRAAEGGTDVSSAIDKATLYRVPVMPSLDGNTVELQNEQLAFSENAVGYAATLEFIRGRVDTVTRALKGD
;
A
#
# COMPACT_ATOMS: atom_id res chain seq x y z
N MET A 1 20.73 16.67 13.47
CA MET A 1 20.71 16.51 12.02
C MET A 1 19.47 15.76 11.60
N GLY A 2 18.65 16.35 10.79
CA GLY A 2 17.40 15.79 10.38
C GLY A 2 17.48 15.02 9.08
N ARG A 3 16.39 14.36 8.72
CA ARG A 3 16.27 13.62 7.46
C ARG A 3 16.42 14.55 6.24
N GLU A 4 16.03 15.80 6.39
CA GLU A 4 16.12 16.79 5.33
C GLU A 4 17.56 17.11 4.92
N ASP A 5 18.55 16.76 5.74
CA ASP A 5 19.95 16.98 5.41
C ASP A 5 20.52 15.88 4.52
N MET A 6 19.75 14.82 4.24
CA MET A 6 20.17 13.70 3.43
C MET A 6 19.39 13.69 2.12
N PRO A 7 20.05 13.33 1.01
CA PRO A 7 19.31 13.14 -0.24
C PRO A 7 18.25 12.06 -0.05
N ASP A 8 17.02 12.38 -0.42
CA ASP A 8 15.94 11.42 -0.39
C ASP A 8 15.91 10.68 -1.72
N LEU A 9 16.62 9.55 -1.79
CA LEU A 9 16.76 8.76 -3.00
C LEU A 9 15.46 8.09 -3.40
N PHE A 10 14.59 7.82 -2.43
CA PHE A 10 13.36 7.08 -2.68
C PHE A 10 12.13 7.99 -2.70
N GLY A 11 12.15 9.04 -1.90
CA GLY A 11 11.07 10.02 -1.86
C GLY A 11 9.69 9.39 -1.71
N ILE A 12 8.76 9.92 -2.50
CA ILE A 12 7.39 9.45 -2.54
C ILE A 12 7.30 7.97 -2.96
N ASN A 13 8.24 7.49 -3.77
CA ASN A 13 8.22 6.09 -4.22
C ASN A 13 8.53 5.13 -3.08
N GLY A 14 9.42 5.50 -2.16
CA GLY A 14 9.68 4.69 -0.97
C GLY A 14 8.45 4.60 -0.09
N THR A 15 7.77 5.73 0.14
CA THR A 15 6.53 5.77 0.91
C THR A 15 5.44 4.95 0.22
N ALA A 16 5.30 5.13 -1.10
CA ALA A 16 4.32 4.36 -1.88
C ALA A 16 4.56 2.85 -1.77
N LEU A 17 5.82 2.44 -1.81
CA LEU A 17 6.17 1.02 -1.68
C LEU A 17 5.75 0.47 -0.33
N GLN A 18 5.99 1.21 0.77
CA GLN A 18 5.54 0.82 2.10
C GLN A 18 4.03 0.70 2.19
N LEU A 19 3.30 1.69 1.63
CA LEU A 19 1.84 1.69 1.66
C LEU A 19 1.27 0.52 0.86
N ARG A 20 1.85 0.23 -0.32
CA ARG A 20 1.41 -0.89 -1.14
C ARG A 20 1.69 -2.23 -0.48
N SER A 21 2.81 -2.34 0.23
CA SER A 21 3.14 -3.54 0.99
C SER A 21 2.13 -3.78 2.11
N GLN A 22 1.78 -2.74 2.86
CA GLN A 22 0.78 -2.83 3.92
C GLN A 22 -0.60 -3.16 3.37
N ARG A 23 -0.98 -2.53 2.27
CA ARG A 23 -2.26 -2.81 1.61
C ARG A 23 -2.32 -4.25 1.13
N MET A 24 -1.22 -4.77 0.60
CA MET A 24 -1.14 -6.17 0.18
C MET A 24 -1.46 -7.13 1.33
N GLY A 25 -0.92 -6.85 2.52
CA GLY A 25 -1.21 -7.63 3.71
C GLY A 25 -2.67 -7.58 4.12
N VAL A 26 -3.29 -6.40 4.05
CA VAL A 26 -4.71 -6.23 4.39
C VAL A 26 -5.58 -7.01 3.40
N LEU A 27 -5.31 -6.88 2.10
CA LEU A 27 -6.07 -7.57 1.06
C LEU A 27 -5.88 -9.10 1.15
N ALA A 28 -4.68 -9.55 1.44
CA ALA A 28 -4.40 -10.97 1.65
C ALA A 28 -5.18 -11.52 2.85
N SER A 29 -5.26 -10.74 3.93
CA SER A 29 -6.05 -11.11 5.11
C SER A 29 -7.53 -11.23 4.78
N ASN A 30 -8.07 -10.29 3.98
CA ASN A 30 -9.46 -10.38 3.52
C ASN A 30 -9.70 -11.68 2.75
N ILE A 31 -8.82 -12.00 1.81
CA ILE A 31 -8.93 -13.21 0.99
C ILE A 31 -8.88 -14.46 1.86
N ALA A 32 -7.94 -14.50 2.81
CA ALA A 32 -7.78 -15.64 3.70
C ALA A 32 -9.01 -15.86 4.59
N ASN A 33 -9.77 -14.80 4.87
CA ASN A 33 -10.92 -14.83 5.74
C ASN A 33 -12.26 -14.79 4.99
N ALA A 34 -12.25 -15.09 3.70
CA ALA A 34 -13.47 -15.07 2.88
C ALA A 34 -14.54 -16.05 3.39
N GLY A 35 -14.13 -17.12 4.08
CA GLY A 35 -15.04 -18.08 4.67
C GLY A 35 -15.25 -17.92 6.18
N THR A 36 -14.70 -16.89 6.80
CA THR A 36 -14.81 -16.70 8.24
C THR A 36 -16.11 -15.95 8.58
N PRO A 37 -17.03 -16.56 9.32
CA PRO A 37 -18.29 -15.89 9.68
C PRO A 37 -18.02 -14.57 10.42
N GLY A 38 -18.74 -13.52 10.02
CA GLY A 38 -18.67 -12.23 10.67
C GLY A 38 -17.42 -11.41 10.35
N TYR A 39 -16.52 -11.89 9.50
CA TYR A 39 -15.31 -11.14 9.17
C TYR A 39 -15.65 -9.86 8.41
N LYS A 40 -15.05 -8.76 8.82
CA LYS A 40 -15.25 -7.45 8.19
C LYS A 40 -14.02 -7.08 7.38
N ALA A 41 -14.14 -7.08 6.07
CA ALA A 41 -13.06 -6.75 5.16
C ALA A 41 -12.65 -5.30 5.33
N LYS A 42 -11.34 -5.05 5.20
CA LYS A 42 -10.75 -3.71 5.30
C LYS A 42 -9.97 -3.39 4.05
N ASP A 43 -9.69 -2.13 3.83
CA ASP A 43 -8.73 -1.69 2.83
C ASP A 43 -8.09 -0.38 3.30
N ILE A 44 -6.95 -0.07 2.73
CA ILE A 44 -6.26 1.19 2.98
C ILE A 44 -6.54 2.10 1.79
N ASP A 45 -7.05 3.31 2.07
CA ASP A 45 -7.18 4.35 1.04
C ASP A 45 -5.78 4.84 0.70
N PHE A 46 -5.22 4.30 -0.37
CA PHE A 46 -3.84 4.54 -0.78
C PHE A 46 -3.58 6.04 -1.00
N THR A 47 -4.48 6.70 -1.73
CA THR A 47 -4.33 8.12 -2.05
C THR A 47 -4.34 8.99 -0.78
N ALA A 48 -5.27 8.72 0.12
CA ALA A 48 -5.37 9.45 1.38
C ALA A 48 -4.13 9.22 2.26
N ALA A 49 -3.66 7.97 2.35
CA ALA A 49 -2.48 7.64 3.15
C ALA A 49 -1.23 8.30 2.57
N LEU A 50 -1.06 8.26 1.26
CA LEU A 50 0.09 8.85 0.60
C LEU A 50 0.11 10.37 0.80
N ARG A 51 -1.04 11.01 0.65
CA ARG A 51 -1.17 12.45 0.84
C ARG A 51 -0.83 12.86 2.27
N ALA A 52 -1.32 12.11 3.25
CA ALA A 52 -1.01 12.38 4.66
C ALA A 52 0.48 12.22 4.95
N ALA A 53 1.10 11.19 4.43
CA ALA A 53 2.53 10.94 4.61
C ALA A 53 3.37 12.04 3.95
N GLU A 54 2.98 12.50 2.78
CA GLU A 54 3.65 13.62 2.11
C GLU A 54 3.54 14.90 2.92
N GLY A 55 2.44 15.09 3.62
CA GLY A 55 2.19 16.25 4.47
C GLY A 55 2.90 16.19 5.81
N GLY A 56 3.73 15.17 6.03
CA GLY A 56 4.53 15.04 7.25
C GLY A 56 3.97 14.09 8.29
N THR A 57 2.80 13.50 8.05
CA THR A 57 2.27 12.49 8.97
C THR A 57 3.14 11.23 8.89
N ASP A 58 3.45 10.67 10.06
CA ASP A 58 4.15 9.40 10.15
C ASP A 58 3.40 8.32 9.34
N VAL A 59 4.16 7.47 8.63
CA VAL A 59 3.58 6.47 7.72
C VAL A 59 2.62 5.54 8.47
N SER A 60 3.00 5.08 9.65
CA SER A 60 2.15 4.20 10.45
C SER A 60 0.82 4.87 10.81
N SER A 61 0.87 6.13 11.24
CA SER A 61 -0.33 6.89 11.57
C SER A 61 -1.17 7.18 10.33
N ALA A 62 -0.54 7.45 9.19
CA ALA A 62 -1.23 7.67 7.92
C ALA A 62 -2.00 6.42 7.51
N ILE A 63 -1.39 5.25 7.65
CA ILE A 63 -2.02 3.97 7.35
C ILE A 63 -3.23 3.74 8.26
N ASP A 64 -3.05 3.93 9.57
CA ASP A 64 -4.12 3.71 10.54
C ASP A 64 -5.34 4.59 10.23
N LYS A 65 -5.10 5.85 9.92
CA LYS A 65 -6.19 6.80 9.62
C LYS A 65 -6.86 6.52 8.29
N ALA A 66 -6.15 5.92 7.35
CA ALA A 66 -6.67 5.63 6.01
C ALA A 66 -7.23 4.22 5.88
N THR A 67 -7.19 3.41 6.95
CA THR A 67 -7.76 2.07 6.94
C THR A 67 -9.26 2.14 7.18
N LEU A 68 -10.03 1.61 6.23
CA LEU A 68 -11.48 1.68 6.24
C LEU A 68 -12.08 0.30 6.05
N TYR A 69 -13.28 0.10 6.61
CA TYR A 69 -14.03 -1.12 6.35
C TYR A 69 -14.68 -1.05 4.97
N ARG A 70 -14.72 -2.19 4.28
CA ARG A 70 -15.44 -2.32 3.03
C ARG A 70 -16.94 -2.25 3.26
N VAL A 71 -17.64 -1.52 2.38
CA VAL A 71 -19.10 -1.54 2.35
C VAL A 71 -19.51 -2.60 1.32
N PRO A 72 -20.15 -3.70 1.73
CA PRO A 72 -20.52 -4.75 0.78
C PRO A 72 -21.63 -4.29 -0.15
N VAL A 73 -21.57 -4.74 -1.40
CA VAL A 73 -22.63 -4.49 -2.38
C VAL A 73 -23.88 -5.26 -1.99
N MET A 74 -23.69 -6.51 -1.50
CA MET A 74 -24.79 -7.36 -1.05
C MET A 74 -24.45 -7.90 0.34
N PRO A 75 -25.40 -7.86 1.29
CA PRO A 75 -25.17 -8.44 2.61
C PRO A 75 -25.08 -9.97 2.50
N SER A 76 -24.24 -10.57 3.34
CA SER A 76 -24.16 -12.01 3.43
C SER A 76 -24.88 -12.50 4.69
N LEU A 77 -25.32 -13.76 4.66
CA LEU A 77 -26.07 -14.33 5.77
C LEU A 77 -25.25 -14.48 7.04
N ASP A 78 -23.94 -14.68 6.90
CA ASP A 78 -23.03 -14.86 8.04
C ASP A 78 -22.36 -13.57 8.50
N GLY A 79 -22.71 -12.44 7.89
CA GLY A 79 -22.13 -11.14 8.23
C GLY A 79 -20.72 -10.90 7.69
N ASN A 80 -20.20 -11.81 6.88
CA ASN A 80 -18.89 -11.65 6.23
C ASN A 80 -19.02 -10.63 5.10
N THR A 81 -18.15 -9.60 5.09
CA THR A 81 -18.21 -8.54 4.08
C THR A 81 -17.17 -8.71 2.98
N VAL A 82 -16.44 -9.84 2.96
CA VAL A 82 -15.45 -10.10 1.90
C VAL A 82 -16.19 -10.44 0.61
N GLU A 83 -15.85 -9.67 -0.44
CA GLU A 83 -16.31 -9.96 -1.80
C GLU A 83 -15.08 -10.47 -2.55
N LEU A 84 -14.92 -11.80 -2.58
CA LEU A 84 -13.67 -12.45 -2.96
C LEU A 84 -13.13 -11.98 -4.31
N GLN A 85 -13.99 -11.86 -5.32
CA GLN A 85 -13.55 -11.42 -6.65
C GLN A 85 -12.99 -10.00 -6.60
N ASN A 86 -13.64 -9.12 -5.86
CA ASN A 86 -13.17 -7.73 -5.71
C ASN A 86 -11.86 -7.66 -4.96
N GLU A 87 -11.69 -8.48 -3.93
CA GLU A 87 -10.45 -8.53 -3.17
C GLU A 87 -9.30 -9.07 -4.01
N GLN A 88 -9.56 -10.10 -4.80
CA GLN A 88 -8.56 -10.67 -5.70
C GLN A 88 -8.11 -9.66 -6.77
N LEU A 89 -9.07 -8.91 -7.33
CA LEU A 89 -8.76 -7.88 -8.30
C LEU A 89 -7.92 -6.77 -7.67
N ALA A 90 -8.34 -6.29 -6.50
CA ALA A 90 -7.60 -5.25 -5.79
C ALA A 90 -6.19 -5.72 -5.42
N PHE A 91 -6.04 -6.97 -5.00
CA PHE A 91 -4.74 -7.55 -4.69
C PHE A 91 -3.84 -7.55 -5.93
N SER A 92 -4.37 -7.99 -7.07
CA SER A 92 -3.62 -8.05 -8.32
C SER A 92 -3.20 -6.66 -8.79
N GLU A 93 -4.12 -5.69 -8.74
CA GLU A 93 -3.82 -4.31 -9.11
C GLU A 93 -2.75 -3.71 -8.20
N ASN A 94 -2.85 -3.98 -6.90
CA ASN A 94 -1.87 -3.49 -5.93
C ASN A 94 -0.50 -4.14 -6.14
N ALA A 95 -0.47 -5.43 -6.48
CA ALA A 95 0.77 -6.15 -6.76
C ALA A 95 1.47 -5.59 -7.99
N VAL A 96 0.71 -5.25 -9.04
CA VAL A 96 1.27 -4.60 -10.24
C VAL A 96 1.83 -3.24 -9.88
N GLY A 97 1.10 -2.45 -9.09
CA GLY A 97 1.57 -1.15 -8.63
C GLY A 97 2.83 -1.25 -7.79
N TYR A 98 2.91 -2.26 -6.92
CA TYR A 98 4.10 -2.53 -6.12
C TYR A 98 5.31 -2.81 -7.02
N ALA A 99 5.14 -3.71 -7.98
CA ALA A 99 6.21 -4.07 -8.90
C ALA A 99 6.68 -2.87 -9.72
N ALA A 100 5.75 -2.05 -10.21
CA ALA A 100 6.10 -0.85 -10.98
C ALA A 100 6.88 0.15 -10.13
N THR A 101 6.45 0.37 -8.88
CA THR A 101 7.13 1.27 -7.95
C THR A 101 8.54 0.76 -7.64
N LEU A 102 8.67 -0.55 -7.43
CA LEU A 102 9.97 -1.17 -7.15
C LEU A 102 10.93 -0.99 -8.34
N GLU A 103 10.45 -1.21 -9.56
CA GLU A 103 11.27 -1.02 -10.76
C GLU A 103 11.69 0.44 -10.92
N PHE A 104 10.82 1.37 -10.61
CA PHE A 104 11.15 2.80 -10.64
C PHE A 104 12.28 3.12 -9.65
N ILE A 105 12.20 2.59 -8.43
CA ILE A 105 13.23 2.79 -7.40
C ILE A 105 14.55 2.16 -7.85
N ARG A 106 14.51 0.95 -8.41
CA ARG A 106 15.70 0.30 -8.95
C ARG A 106 16.38 1.14 -10.00
N GLY A 107 15.60 1.72 -10.91
CA GLY A 107 16.12 2.59 -11.94
C GLY A 107 16.82 3.82 -11.36
N ARG A 108 16.25 4.41 -10.32
CA ARG A 108 16.86 5.57 -9.65
C ARG A 108 18.16 5.19 -8.95
N VAL A 109 18.17 4.07 -8.24
CA VAL A 109 19.39 3.58 -7.58
C VAL A 109 20.49 3.31 -8.61
N ASP A 110 20.12 2.69 -9.72
CA ASP A 110 21.05 2.39 -10.80
C ASP A 110 21.67 3.68 -11.39
N THR A 111 20.82 4.66 -11.64
CA THR A 111 21.27 5.97 -12.14
C THR A 111 22.26 6.65 -11.19
N VAL A 112 21.92 6.65 -9.89
CA VAL A 112 22.80 7.24 -8.87
C VAL A 112 24.12 6.49 -8.78
N THR A 113 24.05 5.15 -8.82
CA THR A 113 25.25 4.32 -8.77
C THR A 113 26.18 4.62 -9.94
N ARG A 114 25.62 4.73 -11.15
CA ARG A 114 26.43 5.08 -12.33
C ARG A 114 27.06 6.47 -12.21
N ALA A 115 26.30 7.43 -11.71
CA ALA A 115 26.81 8.78 -11.51
C ALA A 115 27.98 8.78 -10.53
N LEU A 116 27.89 8.01 -9.45
CA LEU A 116 28.96 7.91 -8.46
C LEU A 116 30.21 7.21 -9.00
N LYS A 117 30.02 6.28 -9.92
CA LYS A 117 31.15 5.58 -10.56
C LYS A 117 31.78 6.39 -11.71
N GLY A 118 31.11 7.45 -12.16
CA GLY A 118 31.59 8.24 -13.27
C GLY A 118 31.35 7.62 -14.65
N ASP A 119 30.45 6.69 -14.76
CA ASP A 119 30.12 6.02 -16.04
C ASP A 119 29.14 6.84 -16.88
#